data_ab14272c5035f3cd9f367684730da435
#
_entry.id   ab14272c5035f3cd9f367684730da435
#
_cell.length_a   1.000
_cell.length_b   1.000
_cell.length_c   1.000
_cell.angle_alpha   90.00
_cell.angle_beta   90.00
_cell.angle_gamma   90.00
#
_symmetry.space_group_name_H-M   'P 1'
#
loop_
_entity.id
_entity.type
_entity.pdbx_description
1 polymer ?
#
loop_
_entity_poly.entity_id
_entity_poly.type
_entity_poly.pdbx_seq_one_letter_code
_entity_poly.pdbx_strand_id
1 'polypeptide(L)'
;GGGRIGYDEKITWLRKLLDWQEEMSDSGELLDEVRSQVFDDRVYAFTPRGDVVDLPMGATPLDFAYHIHSEVGHRCIGAKVAGRIVPFTHKLTMGDQVEIITAKEPNPSRDWLNPSMGFVTSGRARAKINAWFRKQSREKNLEAGREILEAELAKINATLKDAEQYALKRFNVNSADELYVGVGSGDLRINQIINHINALVNKPTAEE
;
A
#
# COMPACT_ATOMS: atom_id res chain seq x y z
N GLY A 1 28.76 -11.20 -3.10
CA GLY A 1 28.58 -10.42 -2.39
C GLY A 1 28.41 -10.18 -0.91
N GLY A 2 29.09 -9.16 -0.40
CA GLY A 2 29.09 -8.81 1.01
C GLY A 2 27.73 -8.41 1.61
N GLY A 3 26.72 -8.11 0.77
CA GLY A 3 25.38 -7.76 1.27
C GLY A 3 24.58 -8.94 1.80
N ARG A 4 24.87 -10.14 1.32
CA ARG A 4 24.15 -11.35 1.71
C ARG A 4 24.54 -11.84 3.11
N ILE A 5 25.80 -11.73 3.45
CA ILE A 5 26.34 -12.13 4.77
C ILE A 5 25.77 -11.23 5.86
N GLY A 6 25.71 -9.91 5.63
CA GLY A 6 25.12 -8.97 6.58
C GLY A 6 23.64 -9.18 6.80
N TYR A 7 22.89 -9.58 5.77
CA TYR A 7 21.47 -9.88 5.85
C TYR A 7 21.22 -11.13 6.70
N ASP A 8 21.93 -12.22 6.42
CA ASP A 8 21.81 -13.49 7.16
C ASP A 8 22.18 -13.33 8.64
N GLU A 9 23.20 -12.54 8.94
CA GLU A 9 23.60 -12.21 10.32
C GLU A 9 22.51 -11.42 11.05
N LYS A 10 21.91 -10.43 10.40
CA LYS A 10 20.81 -9.63 10.97
C LYS A 10 19.59 -10.49 11.24
N ILE A 11 19.25 -11.41 10.34
CA ILE A 11 18.11 -12.33 10.51
C ILE A 11 18.37 -13.29 11.67
N THR A 12 19.57 -13.87 11.75
CA THR A 12 19.94 -14.76 12.84
C THR A 12 19.88 -14.04 14.17
N TRP A 13 20.38 -12.82 14.22
CA TRP A 13 20.34 -11.98 15.42
C TRP A 13 18.90 -11.61 15.81
N LEU A 14 18.07 -11.26 14.84
CA LEU A 14 16.64 -10.94 15.05
C LEU A 14 15.89 -12.15 15.61
N ARG A 15 16.14 -13.36 15.08
CA ARG A 15 15.52 -14.59 15.60
C ARG A 15 15.92 -14.84 17.05
N LYS A 16 17.19 -14.64 17.38
CA LYS A 16 17.67 -14.76 18.76
C LYS A 16 17.00 -13.76 19.69
N LEU A 17 16.81 -12.52 19.23
CA LEU A 17 16.11 -11.48 19.98
C LEU A 17 14.66 -11.84 20.25
N LEU A 18 13.97 -12.38 19.25
CA LEU A 18 12.56 -12.79 19.37
C LEU A 18 12.42 -13.98 20.33
N ASP A 19 13.31 -14.96 20.25
CA ASP A 19 13.35 -16.09 21.18
C ASP A 19 13.64 -15.61 22.60
N TRP A 20 14.55 -14.67 22.75
CA TRP A 20 14.88 -14.07 24.05
C TRP A 20 13.73 -13.25 24.62
N GLN A 21 12.95 -12.60 23.77
CA GLN A 21 11.75 -11.83 24.18
C GLN A 21 10.67 -12.74 24.78
N GLU A 22 10.50 -13.96 24.28
CA GLU A 22 9.57 -14.95 24.84
C GLU A 22 10.02 -15.39 26.24
N GLU A 23 11.32 -15.48 26.49
CA GLU A 23 11.87 -15.85 27.80
C GLU A 23 11.87 -14.71 28.82
N MET A 24 11.95 -13.45 28.36
CA MET A 24 12.11 -12.27 29.22
C MET A 24 11.06 -11.20 28.91
N SER A 25 9.84 -11.42 29.32
CA SER A 25 8.71 -10.52 29.04
C SER A 25 8.82 -9.12 29.69
N ASP A 26 9.76 -8.90 30.61
CA ASP A 26 9.90 -7.65 31.36
C ASP A 26 10.87 -6.63 30.75
N SER A 27 11.52 -6.94 29.62
CA SER A 27 12.53 -6.09 29.00
C SER A 27 12.07 -5.46 27.67
N GLY A 28 10.77 -5.24 27.49
CA GLY A 28 10.19 -4.71 26.26
C GLY A 28 10.75 -3.35 25.85
N GLU A 29 11.03 -2.44 26.79
CA GLU A 29 11.58 -1.12 26.50
C GLU A 29 12.99 -1.17 25.93
N LEU A 30 13.86 -2.05 26.47
CA LEU A 30 15.23 -2.20 25.99
C LEU A 30 15.26 -2.83 24.59
N LEU A 31 14.36 -3.79 24.33
CA LEU A 31 14.22 -4.42 23.02
C LEU A 31 13.72 -3.43 21.98
N ASP A 32 12.74 -2.58 22.34
CA ASP A 32 12.22 -1.56 21.44
C ASP A 32 13.28 -0.51 21.09
N GLU A 33 14.10 -0.11 22.08
CA GLU A 33 15.21 0.81 21.85
C GLU A 33 16.27 0.23 20.93
N VAL A 34 16.65 -1.02 21.11
CA VAL A 34 17.63 -1.73 20.26
C VAL A 34 17.07 -1.90 18.86
N ARG A 35 15.79 -2.26 18.71
CA ARG A 35 15.11 -2.36 17.42
C ARG A 35 15.11 -1.02 16.67
N SER A 36 14.78 0.05 17.36
CA SER A 36 14.75 1.39 16.81
C SER A 36 16.13 1.82 16.28
N GLN A 37 17.20 1.51 16.99
CA GLN A 37 18.55 1.86 16.58
C GLN A 37 19.08 1.06 15.39
N VAL A 38 18.68 -0.20 15.25
CA VAL A 38 19.21 -1.12 14.24
C VAL A 38 18.33 -1.23 13.01
N PHE A 39 17.01 -1.05 13.16
CA PHE A 39 16.02 -1.30 12.11
C PHE A 39 15.01 -0.16 11.97
N ASP A 40 15.42 1.09 12.14
CA ASP A 40 14.53 2.25 12.20
C ASP A 40 13.73 2.50 10.90
N ASP A 41 14.24 2.08 9.74
CA ASP A 41 13.60 2.27 8.44
C ASP A 41 12.97 0.99 7.87
N ARG A 42 13.10 -0.14 8.56
CA ARG A 42 12.65 -1.45 8.07
C ARG A 42 11.79 -2.17 9.08
N VAL A 43 10.89 -3.02 8.56
CA VAL A 43 10.10 -3.95 9.36
C VAL A 43 10.38 -5.36 8.85
N TYR A 44 10.76 -6.24 9.77
CA TYR A 44 10.94 -7.66 9.48
C TYR A 44 9.75 -8.43 10.05
N ALA A 45 8.98 -9.04 9.16
CA ALA A 45 7.86 -9.89 9.51
C ALA A 45 8.15 -11.33 9.08
N PHE A 46 7.36 -12.27 9.56
CA PHE A 46 7.62 -13.69 9.35
C PHE A 46 6.40 -14.38 8.74
N THR A 47 6.67 -15.31 7.81
CA THR A 47 5.65 -16.26 7.35
C THR A 47 5.38 -17.29 8.46
N PRO A 48 4.27 -18.05 8.40
CA PRO A 48 4.02 -19.13 9.36
C PRO A 48 5.13 -20.19 9.39
N ARG A 49 5.89 -20.33 8.32
CA ARG A 49 7.03 -21.24 8.22
C ARG A 49 8.31 -20.68 8.86
N GLY A 50 8.28 -19.42 9.27
CA GLY A 50 9.44 -18.75 9.85
C GLY A 50 10.36 -18.05 8.85
N ASP A 51 9.97 -17.94 7.58
CA ASP A 51 10.71 -17.18 6.59
C ASP A 51 10.56 -15.68 6.88
N VAL A 52 11.67 -14.96 6.75
CA VAL A 52 11.70 -13.52 7.03
C VAL A 52 11.36 -12.71 5.78
N VAL A 53 10.48 -11.73 5.95
CA VAL A 53 10.10 -10.77 4.91
C VAL A 53 10.55 -9.39 5.35
N ASP A 54 11.42 -8.78 4.55
CA ASP A 54 11.99 -7.46 4.79
C ASP A 54 11.14 -6.40 4.07
N LEU A 55 10.50 -5.52 4.83
CA LEU A 55 9.57 -4.53 4.32
C LEU A 55 9.93 -3.13 4.79
N PRO A 56 9.52 -2.07 4.06
CA PRO A 56 9.66 -0.69 4.55
C PRO A 56 8.81 -0.47 5.80
N MET A 57 9.23 0.48 6.62
CA MET A 57 8.44 0.93 7.77
C MET A 57 7.06 1.40 7.30
N GLY A 58 6.01 1.01 8.01
CA GLY A 58 4.63 1.32 7.67
C GLY A 58 3.96 0.28 6.77
N ALA A 59 4.66 -0.79 6.39
CA ALA A 59 4.13 -1.84 5.54
C ALA A 59 2.89 -2.50 6.14
N THR A 60 1.99 -2.91 5.25
CA THR A 60 0.72 -3.54 5.57
C THR A 60 0.76 -5.03 5.24
N PRO A 61 -0.24 -5.81 5.68
CA PRO A 61 -0.35 -7.21 5.24
C PRO A 61 -0.41 -7.38 3.73
N LEU A 62 -1.01 -6.42 3.01
CA LEU A 62 -1.07 -6.47 1.56
C LEU A 62 0.31 -6.26 0.93
N ASP A 63 1.12 -5.33 1.45
CA ASP A 63 2.53 -5.20 1.06
C ASP A 63 3.29 -6.51 1.27
N PHE A 64 3.06 -7.16 2.38
CA PHE A 64 3.65 -8.46 2.72
C PHE A 64 3.26 -9.51 1.67
N ALA A 65 1.98 -9.60 1.32
CA ALA A 65 1.47 -10.56 0.33
C ALA A 65 2.15 -10.37 -1.04
N TYR A 66 2.26 -9.14 -1.52
CA TYR A 66 2.92 -8.83 -2.78
C TYR A 66 4.43 -9.06 -2.73
N HIS A 67 5.02 -8.92 -1.57
CA HIS A 67 6.44 -9.21 -1.41
C HIS A 67 6.74 -10.71 -1.55
N ILE A 68 5.83 -11.57 -1.07
CA ILE A 68 5.96 -13.03 -1.23
C ILE A 68 5.88 -13.41 -2.71
N HIS A 69 4.80 -13.02 -3.38
CA HIS A 69 4.59 -13.25 -4.81
C HIS A 69 3.43 -12.40 -5.32
N SER A 70 3.50 -11.98 -6.58
CA SER A 70 2.42 -11.21 -7.21
C SER A 70 1.08 -11.91 -7.13
N GLU A 71 1.05 -13.23 -7.40
CA GLU A 71 -0.18 -14.02 -7.34
C GLU A 71 -0.77 -14.09 -5.92
N VAL A 72 0.07 -14.17 -4.91
CA VAL A 72 -0.39 -14.14 -3.51
C VAL A 72 -1.07 -12.81 -3.22
N GLY A 73 -0.46 -11.69 -3.65
CA GLY A 73 -1.05 -10.37 -3.51
C GLY A 73 -2.36 -10.21 -4.26
N HIS A 74 -2.40 -10.62 -5.53
CA HIS A 74 -3.61 -10.50 -6.36
C HIS A 74 -4.78 -11.33 -5.84
N ARG A 75 -4.50 -12.45 -5.19
CA ARG A 75 -5.50 -13.36 -4.64
C ARG A 75 -5.80 -13.12 -3.16
N CYS A 76 -5.15 -12.14 -2.55
CA CYS A 76 -5.29 -11.84 -1.12
C CYS A 76 -6.70 -11.34 -0.80
N ILE A 77 -7.36 -11.99 0.15
CA ILE A 77 -8.68 -11.62 0.64
C ILE A 77 -8.69 -11.30 2.12
N GLY A 78 -7.59 -11.53 2.80
CA GLY A 78 -7.47 -11.25 4.23
C GLY A 78 -6.09 -11.62 4.74
N ALA A 79 -5.86 -11.30 6.01
CA ALA A 79 -4.61 -11.61 6.68
C ALA A 79 -4.83 -11.81 8.16
N LYS A 80 -3.98 -12.64 8.76
CA LYS A 80 -3.91 -12.82 10.21
C LYS A 80 -2.53 -12.42 10.69
N VAL A 81 -2.47 -11.72 11.80
CA VAL A 81 -1.24 -11.41 12.51
C VAL A 81 -1.32 -12.04 13.90
N ALA A 82 -0.35 -12.88 14.23
CA ALA A 82 -0.34 -13.66 15.47
C ALA A 82 -1.67 -14.44 15.68
N GLY A 83 -2.20 -15.02 14.60
CA GLY A 83 -3.41 -15.81 14.62
C GLY A 83 -4.73 -15.04 14.64
N ARG A 84 -4.68 -13.71 14.60
CA ARG A 84 -5.88 -12.85 14.62
C ARG A 84 -6.07 -12.16 13.29
N ILE A 85 -7.31 -12.10 12.79
CA ILE A 85 -7.65 -11.37 11.58
C ILE A 85 -7.42 -9.89 11.81
N VAL A 86 -6.69 -9.25 10.87
CA VAL A 86 -6.43 -7.81 10.87
C VAL A 86 -6.92 -7.17 9.59
N PRO A 87 -7.25 -5.87 9.59
CA PRO A 87 -7.60 -5.17 8.35
C PRO A 87 -6.36 -5.03 7.45
N PHE A 88 -6.57 -4.84 6.15
CA PHE A 88 -5.48 -4.61 5.19
C PHE A 88 -4.66 -3.34 5.51
N THR A 89 -5.26 -2.39 6.22
CA THR A 89 -4.61 -1.14 6.61
C THR A 89 -3.76 -1.26 7.88
N HIS A 90 -3.77 -2.43 8.52
CA HIS A 90 -2.96 -2.70 9.71
C HIS A 90 -1.47 -2.48 9.40
N LYS A 91 -0.79 -1.74 10.24
CA LYS A 91 0.65 -1.53 10.10
C LYS A 91 1.42 -2.64 10.81
N LEU A 92 2.23 -3.36 10.06
CA LEU A 92 3.05 -4.44 10.60
C LEU A 92 4.12 -3.89 11.53
N THR A 93 4.40 -4.64 12.59
CA THR A 93 5.46 -4.33 13.54
C THR A 93 6.54 -5.41 13.49
N MET A 94 7.72 -5.05 13.99
CA MET A 94 8.87 -5.93 14.02
C MET A 94 8.53 -7.27 14.69
N GLY A 95 8.78 -8.37 13.98
CA GLY A 95 8.57 -9.71 14.49
C GLY A 95 7.16 -10.27 14.30
N ASP A 96 6.26 -9.53 13.66
CA ASP A 96 4.90 -10.02 13.40
C ASP A 96 4.94 -11.28 12.53
N GLN A 97 4.19 -12.29 12.93
CA GLN A 97 3.95 -13.48 12.12
C GLN A 97 2.67 -13.27 11.32
N VAL A 98 2.79 -13.28 10.00
CA VAL A 98 1.72 -12.92 9.08
C VAL A 98 1.31 -14.12 8.26
N GLU A 99 0.02 -14.43 8.27
CA GLU A 99 -0.60 -15.44 7.41
C GLU A 99 -1.52 -14.74 6.42
N ILE A 100 -1.26 -14.92 5.13
CA ILE A 100 -2.07 -14.36 4.06
C ILE A 100 -3.17 -15.35 3.68
N ILE A 101 -4.41 -14.88 3.65
CA ILE A 101 -5.55 -15.67 3.22
C ILE A 101 -5.82 -15.34 1.76
N THR A 102 -5.82 -16.36 0.92
CA THR A 102 -5.98 -16.19 -0.53
C THR A 102 -7.26 -16.86 -1.03
N ALA A 103 -7.86 -16.25 -2.05
CA ALA A 103 -8.96 -16.85 -2.81
C ALA A 103 -8.41 -17.70 -3.96
N LYS A 104 -9.27 -18.50 -4.56
CA LYS A 104 -8.92 -19.31 -5.73
C LYS A 104 -8.58 -18.44 -6.95
N GLU A 105 -9.33 -17.37 -7.15
CA GLU A 105 -9.17 -16.47 -8.31
C GLU A 105 -8.63 -15.11 -7.86
N PRO A 106 -7.77 -14.48 -8.69
CA PRO A 106 -7.28 -13.14 -8.39
C PRO A 106 -8.40 -12.10 -8.54
N ASN A 107 -8.46 -11.17 -7.61
CA ASN A 107 -9.44 -10.07 -7.64
C ASN A 107 -8.92 -8.85 -6.90
N PRO A 108 -7.84 -8.21 -7.37
CA PRO A 108 -7.37 -6.97 -6.75
C PRO A 108 -8.42 -5.87 -6.81
N SER A 109 -8.42 -5.02 -5.80
CA SER A 109 -9.28 -3.83 -5.76
C SER A 109 -8.50 -2.61 -6.25
N ARG A 110 -9.14 -1.77 -7.05
CA ARG A 110 -8.57 -0.49 -7.47
C ARG A 110 -8.37 0.47 -6.30
N ASP A 111 -9.15 0.30 -5.23
CA ASP A 111 -8.99 1.08 -3.99
C ASP A 111 -7.61 0.89 -3.36
N TRP A 112 -6.97 -0.24 -3.62
CA TRP A 112 -5.62 -0.50 -3.14
C TRP A 112 -4.59 0.49 -3.70
N LEU A 113 -4.88 1.10 -4.85
CA LEU A 113 -4.02 2.11 -5.48
C LEU A 113 -4.25 3.53 -4.95
N ASN A 114 -5.29 3.73 -4.13
CA ASN A 114 -5.57 5.02 -3.52
C ASN A 114 -4.73 5.18 -2.24
N PRO A 115 -3.70 6.05 -2.25
CA PRO A 115 -2.82 6.21 -1.09
C PRO A 115 -3.55 6.67 0.17
N SER A 116 -4.67 7.40 0.03
CA SER A 116 -5.42 7.89 1.17
C SER A 116 -6.13 6.77 1.94
N MET A 117 -6.32 5.62 1.33
CA MET A 117 -6.96 4.47 1.98
C MET A 117 -5.97 3.59 2.76
N GLY A 118 -4.66 3.73 2.52
CA GLY A 118 -3.63 3.07 3.30
C GLY A 118 -3.51 1.55 3.13
N PHE A 119 -3.93 1.01 1.97
CA PHE A 119 -3.85 -0.43 1.71
C PHE A 119 -2.44 -0.91 1.43
N VAL A 120 -1.66 -0.13 0.67
CA VAL A 120 -0.26 -0.44 0.36
C VAL A 120 0.61 0.80 0.57
N THR A 121 1.84 0.58 0.97
CA THR A 121 2.84 1.64 1.14
C THR A 121 4.07 1.42 0.28
N SER A 122 4.32 0.17 -0.13
CA SER A 122 5.50 -0.18 -0.92
C SER A 122 5.29 0.16 -2.40
N GLY A 123 6.28 0.77 -3.02
CA GLY A 123 6.26 1.04 -4.46
C GLY A 123 6.24 -0.24 -5.29
N ARG A 124 6.84 -1.31 -4.78
CA ARG A 124 6.84 -2.63 -5.42
C ARG A 124 5.42 -3.22 -5.49
N ALA A 125 4.69 -3.19 -4.38
CA ALA A 125 3.30 -3.66 -4.34
C ALA A 125 2.43 -2.83 -5.30
N ARG A 126 2.57 -1.51 -5.24
CA ARG A 126 1.84 -0.60 -6.13
C ARG A 126 2.10 -0.89 -7.60
N ALA A 127 3.35 -1.11 -7.99
CA ALA A 127 3.71 -1.42 -9.38
C ALA A 127 3.08 -2.73 -9.87
N LYS A 128 3.03 -3.74 -9.01
CA LYS A 128 2.40 -5.04 -9.32
C LYS A 128 0.89 -4.92 -9.47
N ILE A 129 0.24 -4.13 -8.63
CA ILE A 129 -1.20 -3.85 -8.73
C ILE A 129 -1.50 -3.06 -10.00
N ASN A 130 -0.71 -2.04 -10.31
CA ASN A 130 -0.84 -1.27 -11.56
C ASN A 130 -0.72 -2.18 -12.78
N ALA A 131 0.25 -3.08 -12.80
CA ALA A 131 0.45 -4.02 -13.90
C ALA A 131 -0.77 -4.91 -14.11
N TRP A 132 -1.42 -5.33 -13.02
CA TRP A 132 -2.67 -6.08 -13.10
C TRP A 132 -3.77 -5.29 -13.81
N PHE A 133 -4.01 -4.04 -13.37
CA PHE A 133 -5.10 -3.22 -13.92
C PHE A 133 -4.83 -2.75 -15.35
N ARG A 134 -3.59 -2.54 -15.74
CA ARG A 134 -3.25 -2.23 -17.15
C ARG A 134 -3.66 -3.32 -18.12
N LYS A 135 -3.69 -4.57 -17.67
CA LYS A 135 -4.13 -5.71 -18.47
C LYS A 135 -5.65 -5.81 -18.61
N GLN A 136 -6.40 -5.05 -17.80
CA GLN A 136 -7.85 -5.02 -17.92
C GLN A 136 -8.27 -4.21 -19.16
N SER A 137 -9.50 -4.42 -19.64
CA SER A 137 -10.00 -3.70 -20.78
C SER A 137 -10.07 -2.19 -20.53
N ARG A 138 -9.85 -1.40 -21.59
CA ARG A 138 -9.96 0.06 -21.53
C ARG A 138 -11.31 0.51 -20.99
N GLU A 139 -12.39 -0.16 -21.42
CA GLU A 139 -13.77 0.13 -21.01
C GLU A 139 -13.96 -0.06 -19.49
N LYS A 140 -13.46 -1.16 -18.95
CA LYS A 140 -13.52 -1.42 -17.50
C LYS A 140 -12.75 -0.39 -16.71
N ASN A 141 -11.57 -0.02 -17.17
CA ASN A 141 -10.74 0.99 -16.53
C ASN A 141 -11.39 2.37 -16.60
N LEU A 142 -12.00 2.71 -17.72
CA LEU A 142 -12.70 3.98 -17.89
C LEU A 142 -13.88 4.11 -16.92
N GLU A 143 -14.76 3.12 -16.88
CA GLU A 143 -15.92 3.11 -16.00
C GLU A 143 -15.53 3.15 -14.53
N ALA A 144 -14.59 2.29 -14.15
CA ALA A 144 -14.11 2.24 -12.76
C ALA A 144 -13.41 3.54 -12.35
N GLY A 145 -12.58 4.09 -13.24
CA GLY A 145 -11.87 5.36 -12.98
C GLY A 145 -12.82 6.53 -12.82
N ARG A 146 -13.87 6.58 -13.63
CA ARG A 146 -14.92 7.59 -13.52
C ARG A 146 -15.62 7.51 -12.17
N GLU A 147 -16.02 6.33 -11.75
CA GLU A 147 -16.69 6.14 -10.44
C GLU A 147 -15.78 6.54 -9.27
N ILE A 148 -14.52 6.12 -9.30
CA ILE A 148 -13.55 6.45 -8.25
C ILE A 148 -13.35 7.96 -8.18
N LEU A 149 -13.12 8.60 -9.33
CA LEU A 149 -12.89 10.05 -9.39
C LEU A 149 -14.10 10.83 -8.89
N GLU A 150 -15.30 10.46 -9.33
CA GLU A 150 -16.53 11.10 -8.91
C GLU A 150 -16.72 11.02 -7.40
N ALA A 151 -16.51 9.85 -6.81
CA ALA A 151 -16.64 9.62 -5.37
C ALA A 151 -15.62 10.45 -4.56
N GLU A 152 -14.36 10.48 -4.99
CA GLU A 152 -13.33 11.26 -4.31
C GLU A 152 -13.54 12.77 -4.47
N LEU A 153 -13.99 13.22 -5.63
CA LEU A 153 -14.32 14.64 -5.86
C LEU A 153 -15.48 15.10 -5.00
N ALA A 154 -16.49 14.25 -4.79
CA ALA A 154 -17.62 14.57 -3.93
C ALA A 154 -17.18 14.91 -2.50
N LYS A 155 -16.12 14.29 -2.00
CA LYS A 155 -15.57 14.54 -0.66
C LYS A 155 -15.02 15.96 -0.50
N ILE A 156 -14.63 16.60 -1.60
CA ILE A 156 -14.11 17.98 -1.61
C ILE A 156 -15.10 18.96 -2.23
N ASN A 157 -16.37 18.58 -2.38
CA ASN A 157 -17.43 19.37 -3.01
C ASN A 157 -17.11 19.78 -4.45
N ALA A 158 -16.42 18.92 -5.19
CA ALA A 158 -16.09 19.09 -6.59
C ALA A 158 -16.84 18.09 -7.46
N THR A 159 -16.85 18.33 -8.77
CA THR A 159 -17.58 17.53 -9.75
C THR A 159 -16.63 17.02 -10.85
N LEU A 160 -17.13 16.09 -11.68
CA LEU A 160 -16.39 15.65 -12.87
C LEU A 160 -16.14 16.79 -13.85
N LYS A 161 -17.01 17.80 -13.90
CA LYS A 161 -16.78 19.01 -14.72
C LYS A 161 -15.56 19.78 -14.24
N ASP A 162 -15.36 19.86 -12.93
CA ASP A 162 -14.17 20.49 -12.36
C ASP A 162 -12.91 19.75 -12.77
N ALA A 163 -12.94 18.42 -12.74
CA ALA A 163 -11.83 17.60 -13.19
C ALA A 163 -11.52 17.81 -14.67
N GLU A 164 -12.53 17.87 -15.51
CA GLU A 164 -12.39 18.15 -16.94
C GLU A 164 -11.81 19.55 -17.18
N GLN A 165 -12.22 20.53 -16.41
CA GLN A 165 -11.74 21.91 -16.53
C GLN A 165 -10.28 22.07 -16.05
N TYR A 166 -9.89 21.45 -14.96
CA TYR A 166 -8.63 21.75 -14.26
C TYR A 166 -7.55 20.67 -14.35
N ALA A 167 -7.92 19.43 -14.66
CA ALA A 167 -6.99 18.31 -14.54
C ALA A 167 -6.38 17.84 -15.86
N LEU A 168 -7.06 18.00 -16.99
CA LEU A 168 -6.60 17.44 -18.28
C LEU A 168 -5.21 17.93 -18.67
N LYS A 169 -5.00 19.23 -18.63
CA LYS A 169 -3.72 19.83 -19.01
C LYS A 169 -2.62 19.50 -17.99
N ARG A 170 -2.96 19.57 -16.70
CA ARG A 170 -2.01 19.33 -15.62
C ARG A 170 -1.45 17.90 -15.65
N PHE A 171 -2.27 16.93 -16.00
CA PHE A 171 -1.90 15.52 -16.03
C PHE A 171 -1.60 15.01 -17.45
N ASN A 172 -1.55 15.92 -18.42
CA ASN A 172 -1.15 15.64 -19.80
C ASN A 172 -2.03 14.58 -20.47
N VAL A 173 -3.33 14.68 -20.30
CA VAL A 173 -4.31 13.85 -20.98
C VAL A 173 -5.17 14.70 -21.92
N ASN A 174 -5.65 14.12 -23.02
CA ASN A 174 -6.34 14.84 -24.07
C ASN A 174 -7.86 14.88 -23.91
N SER A 175 -8.39 14.03 -23.05
CA SER A 175 -9.84 13.92 -22.85
C SER A 175 -10.17 13.47 -21.43
N ALA A 176 -11.43 13.70 -21.03
CA ALA A 176 -11.95 13.16 -19.77
C ALA A 176 -11.85 11.63 -19.73
N ASP A 177 -12.12 10.97 -20.84
CA ASP A 177 -12.01 9.50 -20.92
C ASP A 177 -10.61 9.01 -20.62
N GLU A 178 -9.59 9.67 -21.16
CA GLU A 178 -8.18 9.33 -20.85
C GLU A 178 -7.86 9.54 -19.37
N LEU A 179 -8.43 10.58 -18.76
CA LEU A 179 -8.29 10.82 -17.32
C LEU A 179 -8.90 9.65 -16.53
N TYR A 180 -10.10 9.21 -16.89
CA TYR A 180 -10.77 8.10 -16.23
C TYR A 180 -10.03 6.79 -16.40
N VAL A 181 -9.58 6.49 -17.61
CA VAL A 181 -8.77 5.30 -17.89
C VAL A 181 -7.50 5.32 -17.04
N GLY A 182 -6.83 6.46 -16.96
CA GLY A 182 -5.62 6.63 -16.15
C GLY A 182 -5.85 6.38 -14.67
N VAL A 183 -6.96 6.86 -14.14
CA VAL A 183 -7.36 6.61 -12.73
C VAL A 183 -7.71 5.13 -12.54
N GLY A 184 -8.49 4.54 -13.42
CA GLY A 184 -8.92 3.15 -13.31
C GLY A 184 -7.78 2.14 -13.38
N SER A 185 -6.77 2.42 -14.21
CA SER A 185 -5.56 1.58 -14.33
C SER A 185 -4.51 1.88 -13.25
N GLY A 186 -4.66 3.00 -12.55
CA GLY A 186 -3.65 3.45 -11.58
C GLY A 186 -2.45 4.16 -12.19
N ASP A 187 -2.43 4.41 -13.49
CA ASP A 187 -1.37 5.19 -14.14
C ASP A 187 -1.34 6.63 -13.67
N LEU A 188 -2.53 7.18 -13.37
CA LEU A 188 -2.68 8.48 -12.73
C LEU A 188 -3.06 8.28 -11.27
N ARG A 189 -2.37 9.00 -10.39
CA ARG A 189 -2.60 8.90 -8.95
C ARG A 189 -3.78 9.76 -8.55
N ILE A 190 -4.82 9.13 -8.01
CA ILE A 190 -6.05 9.82 -7.61
C ILE A 190 -5.79 10.93 -6.58
N ASN A 191 -4.91 10.71 -5.62
CA ASN A 191 -4.60 11.71 -4.60
C ASN A 191 -3.99 12.98 -5.20
N GLN A 192 -3.15 12.87 -6.22
CA GLN A 192 -2.56 14.03 -6.91
C GLN A 192 -3.62 14.82 -7.66
N ILE A 193 -4.55 14.14 -8.31
CA ILE A 193 -5.66 14.78 -9.02
C ILE A 193 -6.56 15.52 -8.04
N ILE A 194 -6.94 14.88 -6.95
CA ILE A 194 -7.80 15.46 -5.93
C ILE A 194 -7.14 16.67 -5.28
N ASN A 195 -5.87 16.57 -4.90
CA ASN A 195 -5.14 17.67 -4.29
C ASN A 195 -5.05 18.88 -5.23
N HIS A 196 -4.80 18.63 -6.52
CA HIS A 196 -4.74 19.69 -7.52
C HIS A 196 -6.08 20.41 -7.68
N ILE A 197 -7.17 19.66 -7.82
CA ILE A 197 -8.51 20.21 -7.99
C ILE A 197 -8.96 20.94 -6.72
N ASN A 198 -8.71 20.34 -5.55
CA ASN A 198 -9.05 20.95 -4.27
C ASN A 198 -8.40 22.32 -4.09
N ALA A 199 -7.13 22.45 -4.49
CA ALA A 199 -6.40 23.72 -4.43
C ALA A 199 -7.03 24.81 -5.30
N LEU A 200 -7.69 24.44 -6.39
CA LEU A 200 -8.31 25.38 -7.32
C LEU A 200 -9.78 25.67 -7.00
N VAL A 201 -10.52 24.65 -6.57
CA VAL A 201 -11.96 24.77 -6.30
C VAL A 201 -12.24 25.33 -4.91
N ASN A 202 -11.45 24.90 -3.91
CA ASN A 202 -11.61 25.30 -2.51
C ASN A 202 -10.50 26.26 -2.08
N LYS A 203 -10.03 27.09 -3.01
CA LYS A 203 -8.99 28.06 -2.74
C LYS A 203 -9.46 29.01 -1.62
N PRO A 204 -8.67 29.19 -0.54
CA PRO A 204 -9.03 30.16 0.48
C PRO A 204 -9.14 31.55 -0.16
N THR A 205 -10.33 32.19 -0.01
CA THR A 205 -10.51 33.57 -0.39
C THR A 205 -9.54 34.40 0.45
N ALA A 206 -8.68 35.15 -0.22
CA ALA A 206 -7.89 36.15 0.48
C ALA A 206 -8.86 37.11 1.14
N GLU A 207 -9.02 37.01 2.46
CA GLU A 207 -9.76 38.01 3.20
C GLU A 207 -9.01 39.33 3.08
N GLU A 208 -9.72 40.32 2.65
CA GLU A 208 -9.24 41.69 2.61
C GLU A 208 -8.93 42.22 4.02
#